data_aafaec5d492d16bb93e6e8edc62f179b
#
_entry.id   aafaec5d492d16bb93e6e8edc62f179b
#
_cell.length_a   1.000
_cell.length_b   1.000
_cell.length_c   1.000
_cell.angle_alpha   90.00
_cell.angle_beta   90.00
_cell.angle_gamma   90.00
#
_symmetry.space_group_name_H-M   'P 1'
#
loop_
_entity.id
_entity.type
_entity.pdbx_description
1 polymer ?
#
loop_
_entity_poly.entity_id
_entity_poly.type
_entity_poly.pdbx_seq_one_letter_code
_entity_poly.pdbx_strand_id
1 'polypeptide(L)'
;RDYYASRGLGDVYKRQVIQAAAAAAIEDYCNDCQNDITAKVKKEGLYVRPRFSPGYGDFALSHQEKFLNAINATKLIGITLSEGGIMIPEKSVSAIMGLSKIDTKCHLEGCEACGNAECQYRR
;
A
#
# COMPACT_ATOMS: atom_id res chain seq x y z
N ARG A 1 32.12 24.78 -15.65
CA ARG A 1 30.92 24.16 -16.29
C ARG A 1 30.63 22.78 -15.73
N ASP A 2 31.61 21.90 -15.63
CA ASP A 2 31.45 20.52 -15.17
C ASP A 2 31.04 20.44 -13.66
N TYR A 3 31.48 21.38 -12.84
CA TYR A 3 31.14 21.47 -11.43
C TYR A 3 29.63 21.65 -11.19
N TYR A 4 28.97 22.51 -11.96
CA TYR A 4 27.53 22.75 -11.83
C TYR A 4 26.70 21.57 -12.35
N ALA A 5 27.14 20.93 -13.43
CA ALA A 5 26.48 19.75 -13.95
C ALA A 5 26.56 18.56 -12.99
N SER A 6 27.75 18.32 -12.40
CA SER A 6 27.92 17.25 -11.42
C SER A 6 27.16 17.52 -10.12
N ARG A 7 27.03 18.78 -9.71
CA ARG A 7 26.23 19.17 -8.55
C ARG A 7 24.74 18.93 -8.79
N GLY A 8 24.23 19.25 -9.98
CA GLY A 8 22.86 18.97 -10.38
C GLY A 8 22.54 17.47 -10.39
N LEU A 9 23.45 16.64 -10.88
CA LEU A 9 23.34 15.19 -10.84
C LEU A 9 23.34 14.66 -9.40
N GLY A 10 24.16 15.21 -8.52
CA GLY A 10 24.17 14.86 -7.10
C GLY A 10 22.83 15.18 -6.41
N ASP A 11 22.22 16.31 -6.73
CA ASP A 11 20.91 16.69 -6.19
C ASP A 11 19.77 15.77 -6.68
N VAL A 12 19.79 15.39 -7.95
CA VAL A 12 18.86 14.41 -8.53
C VAL A 12 19.02 13.06 -7.84
N TYR A 13 20.23 12.58 -7.66
CA TYR A 13 20.53 11.34 -6.96
C TYR A 13 20.01 11.36 -5.51
N LYS A 14 20.27 12.44 -4.77
CA LYS A 14 19.76 12.62 -3.40
C LYS A 14 18.25 12.57 -3.34
N ARG A 15 17.54 13.22 -4.27
CA ARG A 15 16.08 13.16 -4.36
C ARG A 15 15.59 11.74 -4.59
N GLN A 16 16.23 10.99 -5.48
CA GLN A 16 15.87 9.58 -5.74
C GLN A 16 16.06 8.72 -4.50
N VAL A 17 17.15 8.88 -3.76
CA VAL A 17 17.40 8.16 -2.51
C VAL A 17 16.35 8.49 -1.45
N ILE A 18 16.01 9.76 -1.28
CA ILE A 18 14.97 10.20 -0.33
C ILE A 18 13.61 9.62 -0.73
N GLN A 19 13.26 9.63 -2.01
CA GLN A 19 12.01 9.05 -2.50
C GLN A 19 11.94 7.55 -2.23
N ALA A 20 13.01 6.82 -2.51
CA ALA A 20 13.09 5.38 -2.26
C ALA A 20 13.00 5.06 -0.76
N ALA A 21 13.72 5.81 0.08
CA ALA A 21 13.68 5.64 1.52
C ALA A 21 12.28 5.93 2.11
N ALA A 22 11.63 6.98 1.63
CA ALA A 22 10.27 7.31 2.06
C ALA A 22 9.25 6.24 1.64
N ALA A 23 9.37 5.70 0.43
CA ALA A 23 8.53 4.60 -0.03
C ALA A 23 8.73 3.33 0.81
N ALA A 24 9.97 2.97 1.12
CA ALA A 24 10.28 1.85 2.00
C ALA A 24 9.72 2.06 3.41
N ALA A 25 9.85 3.26 3.96
CA ALA A 25 9.36 3.58 5.29
C ALA A 25 7.83 3.45 5.39
N ILE A 26 7.08 3.93 4.40
CA ILE A 26 5.62 3.82 4.42
C ILE A 26 5.17 2.36 4.26
N GLU A 27 5.85 1.57 3.46
CA GLU A 27 5.57 0.13 3.32
C GLU A 27 5.84 -0.61 4.64
N ASP A 28 6.94 -0.35 5.31
CA ASP A 28 7.24 -0.93 6.62
C ASP A 28 6.20 -0.56 7.66
N TYR A 29 5.77 0.70 7.68
CA TYR A 29 4.70 1.15 8.56
C TYR A 29 3.38 0.43 8.28
N CYS A 30 3.03 0.25 7.01
CA CYS A 30 1.85 -0.51 6.63
C CYS A 30 1.94 -1.97 7.07
N ASN A 31 3.10 -2.58 6.97
CA ASN A 31 3.33 -3.94 7.44
C ASN A 31 3.14 -4.06 8.96
N ASP A 32 3.66 -3.12 9.73
CA ASP A 32 3.48 -3.07 11.18
C ASP A 32 2.00 -2.91 11.57
N CYS A 33 1.27 -2.01 10.92
CA CYS A 33 -0.16 -1.84 11.13
C CYS A 33 -0.94 -3.11 10.77
N GLN A 34 -0.59 -3.77 9.68
CA GLN A 34 -1.21 -5.03 9.28
C GLN A 34 -0.95 -6.13 10.29
N ASN A 35 0.25 -6.23 10.83
CA ASN A 35 0.60 -7.19 11.87
C ASN A 35 -0.21 -6.96 13.14
N ASP A 36 -0.39 -5.72 13.55
CA ASP A 36 -1.21 -5.35 14.71
C ASP A 36 -2.68 -5.75 14.50
N ILE A 37 -3.24 -5.47 13.34
CA ILE A 37 -4.61 -5.85 12.99
C ILE A 37 -4.74 -7.38 12.97
N THR A 38 -3.78 -8.07 12.37
CA THR A 38 -3.74 -9.54 12.32
C THR A 38 -3.78 -10.14 13.73
N ALA A 39 -2.98 -9.62 14.64
CA ALA A 39 -2.94 -10.08 16.02
C ALA A 39 -4.29 -9.85 16.74
N LYS A 40 -4.92 -8.72 16.51
CA LYS A 40 -6.23 -8.38 17.11
C LYS A 40 -7.35 -9.29 16.62
N VAL A 41 -7.46 -9.48 15.30
CA VAL A 41 -8.55 -10.27 14.72
C VAL A 41 -8.35 -11.76 14.89
N LYS A 42 -7.11 -12.22 15.07
CA LYS A 42 -6.81 -13.62 15.37
C LYS A 42 -7.45 -14.08 16.68
N LYS A 43 -7.53 -13.18 17.65
CA LYS A 43 -8.22 -13.46 18.92
C LYS A 43 -9.72 -13.74 18.73
N GLU A 44 -10.30 -13.22 17.65
CA GLU A 44 -11.70 -13.45 17.26
C GLU A 44 -11.86 -14.63 16.28
N GLY A 45 -10.80 -15.36 15.99
CA GLY A 45 -10.80 -16.48 15.04
C GLY A 45 -10.82 -16.06 13.59
N LEU A 46 -10.37 -14.85 13.29
CA LEU A 46 -10.32 -14.29 11.92
C LEU A 46 -8.89 -14.20 11.42
N TYR A 47 -8.75 -14.34 10.11
CA TYR A 47 -7.48 -14.26 9.38
C TYR A 47 -7.53 -13.10 8.38
N VAL A 48 -6.45 -12.31 8.33
CA VAL A 48 -6.33 -11.17 7.43
C VAL A 48 -5.87 -11.63 6.06
N ARG A 49 -6.54 -11.15 5.02
CA ARG A 49 -6.13 -11.34 3.63
C ARG A 49 -5.09 -10.30 3.23
N PRO A 50 -4.31 -10.54 2.15
CA PRO A 50 -3.35 -9.57 1.64
C PRO A 50 -3.99 -8.21 1.36
N ARG A 51 -3.23 -7.14 1.59
CA ARG A 51 -3.65 -5.78 1.24
C ARG A 51 -3.91 -5.65 -0.25
N PHE A 52 -4.97 -4.92 -0.58
CA PHE A 52 -5.35 -4.62 -1.94
C PHE A 52 -5.64 -3.13 -2.08
N SER A 53 -4.92 -2.46 -2.96
CA SER A 53 -5.01 -1.00 -3.13
C SER A 53 -5.67 -0.64 -4.44
N PRO A 54 -6.39 0.51 -4.52
CA PRO A 54 -6.86 1.06 -5.80
C PRO A 54 -5.71 1.25 -6.77
N GLY A 55 -5.92 0.88 -8.04
CA GLY A 55 -4.91 0.92 -9.10
C GLY A 55 -4.24 -0.41 -9.37
N TYR A 56 -4.52 -1.46 -8.59
CA TYR A 56 -4.00 -2.81 -8.81
C TYR A 56 -5.10 -3.77 -9.25
N GLY A 57 -4.77 -4.63 -10.21
CA GLY A 57 -5.69 -5.62 -10.74
C GLY A 57 -6.97 -4.99 -11.31
N ASP A 58 -8.10 -5.53 -10.92
CA ASP A 58 -9.43 -5.07 -11.31
C ASP A 58 -10.00 -3.97 -10.40
N PHE A 59 -9.27 -3.56 -9.35
CA PHE A 59 -9.63 -2.45 -8.49
C PHE A 59 -9.11 -1.13 -9.09
N ALA A 60 -9.89 -0.53 -9.99
CA ALA A 60 -9.48 0.65 -10.73
C ALA A 60 -9.17 1.84 -9.81
N LEU A 61 -8.17 2.64 -10.20
CA LEU A 61 -7.78 3.85 -9.47
C LEU A 61 -8.92 4.87 -9.34
N SER A 62 -9.88 4.86 -10.28
CA SER A 62 -11.07 5.71 -10.24
C SER A 62 -11.94 5.50 -8.98
N HIS A 63 -11.82 4.37 -8.30
CA HIS A 63 -12.54 4.09 -7.05
C HIS A 63 -11.91 4.74 -5.82
N GLN A 64 -10.69 5.28 -5.95
CA GLN A 64 -9.94 5.83 -4.80
C GLN A 64 -10.68 6.98 -4.11
N GLU A 65 -11.29 7.88 -4.88
CA GLU A 65 -12.07 8.99 -4.33
C GLU A 65 -13.23 8.51 -3.47
N LYS A 66 -14.03 7.58 -3.99
CA LYS A 66 -15.16 7.00 -3.25
C LYS A 66 -14.68 6.24 -2.00
N PHE A 67 -13.58 5.53 -2.12
CA PHE A 67 -12.97 4.79 -1.02
C PHE A 67 -12.52 5.71 0.10
N LEU A 68 -11.77 6.77 -0.22
CA LEU A 68 -11.31 7.74 0.77
C LEU A 68 -12.46 8.51 1.42
N ASN A 69 -13.51 8.83 0.66
CA ASN A 69 -14.72 9.45 1.19
C ASN A 69 -15.47 8.52 2.15
N ALA A 70 -15.57 7.23 1.82
CA ALA A 70 -16.24 6.25 2.65
C ALA A 70 -15.61 6.11 4.04
N ILE A 71 -14.28 6.18 4.13
CA ILE A 71 -13.55 6.14 5.40
C ILE A 71 -13.31 7.53 6.00
N ASN A 72 -13.80 8.59 5.34
CA ASN A 72 -13.66 9.97 5.79
C ASN A 72 -12.18 10.39 6.03
N ALA A 73 -11.29 9.95 5.15
CA ALA A 73 -9.85 10.09 5.30
C ALA A 73 -9.40 11.56 5.37
N THR A 74 -10.00 12.45 4.59
CA THR A 74 -9.64 13.86 4.59
C THR A 74 -9.88 14.49 5.96
N LYS A 75 -11.02 14.21 6.57
CA LYS A 75 -11.38 14.77 7.88
C LYS A 75 -10.59 14.14 9.02
N LEU A 76 -10.40 12.82 8.96
CA LEU A 76 -9.79 12.08 10.06
C LEU A 76 -8.26 12.16 10.09
N ILE A 77 -7.62 12.14 8.93
CA ILE A 77 -6.15 12.11 8.83
C ILE A 77 -5.56 13.10 7.82
N GLY A 78 -6.38 13.95 7.22
CA GLY A 78 -5.91 15.02 6.33
C GLY A 78 -5.44 14.57 4.95
N ILE A 79 -5.75 13.35 4.52
CA ILE A 79 -5.41 12.87 3.18
C ILE A 79 -6.41 13.43 2.17
N THR A 80 -5.90 14.10 1.13
CA THR A 80 -6.69 14.63 0.02
C THR A 80 -6.26 14.00 -1.30
N LEU A 81 -7.06 14.17 -2.35
CA LEU A 81 -6.72 13.76 -3.72
C LEU A 81 -6.50 14.98 -4.60
N SER A 82 -5.47 14.91 -5.46
CA SER A 82 -5.31 15.84 -6.57
C SER A 82 -6.31 15.55 -7.68
N GLU A 83 -6.41 16.45 -8.67
CA GLU A 83 -7.24 16.24 -9.85
C GLU A 83 -6.88 14.96 -10.62
N GLY A 84 -5.61 14.56 -10.61
CA GLY A 84 -5.14 13.31 -11.22
C GLY A 84 -5.36 12.06 -10.38
N GLY A 85 -6.00 12.14 -9.21
CA GLY A 85 -6.25 11.01 -8.34
C GLY A 85 -5.05 10.59 -7.49
N ILE A 86 -4.05 11.45 -7.36
CA ILE A 86 -2.87 11.21 -6.52
C ILE A 86 -3.16 11.68 -5.09
N MET A 87 -2.87 10.84 -4.12
CA MET A 87 -3.01 11.20 -2.71
C MET A 87 -2.01 12.28 -2.28
N ILE A 88 -2.48 13.19 -1.45
CA ILE A 88 -1.66 14.24 -0.82
C ILE A 88 -1.78 14.07 0.69
N PRO A 89 -0.71 13.83 1.44
CA PRO A 89 0.71 13.71 0.99
C PRO A 89 0.97 12.58 0.00
N GLU A 90 1.98 12.74 -0.86
CA GLU A 90 2.32 11.77 -1.92
C GLU A 90 2.69 10.39 -1.36
N LYS A 91 3.39 10.35 -0.23
CA LYS A 91 3.76 9.10 0.46
C LYS A 91 2.65 8.65 1.40
N SER A 92 1.52 8.32 0.82
CA SER A 92 0.35 7.78 1.50
C SER A 92 -0.04 6.45 0.87
N VAL A 93 -0.65 5.58 1.67
CA VAL A 93 -1.14 4.28 1.21
C VAL A 93 -2.61 4.15 1.60
N SER A 94 -3.42 3.75 0.65
CA SER A 94 -4.79 3.30 0.86
C SER A 94 -4.91 1.84 0.46
N ALA A 95 -5.54 1.03 1.30
CA ALA A 95 -5.68 -0.39 1.04
C ALA A 95 -6.90 -0.97 1.75
N ILE A 96 -7.41 -2.05 1.18
CA ILE A 96 -8.45 -2.88 1.77
C ILE A 96 -7.86 -4.22 2.15
N MET A 97 -8.22 -4.74 3.29
CA MET A 97 -7.89 -6.09 3.73
C MET A 97 -9.17 -6.84 4.05
N GLY A 98 -9.35 -7.99 3.44
CA GLY A 98 -10.45 -8.89 3.78
C GLY A 98 -10.17 -9.66 5.06
N LEU A 99 -11.22 -10.01 5.78
CA LEU A 99 -11.17 -10.91 6.92
C LEU A 99 -11.89 -12.21 6.56
N SER A 100 -11.31 -13.34 6.94
CA SER A 100 -11.84 -14.67 6.65
C SER A 100 -11.76 -15.55 7.89
N LYS A 101 -12.72 -16.48 8.03
CA LYS A 101 -12.68 -17.52 9.04
C LYS A 101 -11.76 -18.69 8.65
N ILE A 102 -11.34 -18.74 7.38
CA ILE A 102 -10.50 -19.81 6.84
C ILE A 102 -9.06 -19.31 6.77
N ASP A 103 -8.15 -20.04 7.40
CA ASP A 103 -6.71 -19.80 7.25
C ASP A 103 -6.24 -20.30 5.89
N THR A 104 -6.12 -19.37 4.96
CA THR A 104 -5.43 -19.64 3.69
C THR A 104 -4.05 -19.01 3.78
N LYS A 105 -3.02 -19.80 3.64
CA LYS A 105 -1.62 -19.38 3.78
C LYS A 105 -1.14 -18.35 2.73
N CYS A 106 -2.08 -17.75 1.97
CA CYS A 106 -1.78 -16.76 0.92
C CYS A 106 -1.27 -15.40 1.43
N HIS A 107 -1.18 -15.20 2.73
CA HIS A 107 -1.02 -13.85 3.29
C HIS A 107 0.43 -13.46 3.62
N LEU A 108 1.39 -14.36 3.53
CA LEU A 108 2.75 -14.08 3.97
C LEU A 108 3.79 -13.92 2.85
N GLU A 109 3.60 -14.58 1.70
CA GLU A 109 4.66 -14.67 0.70
C GLU A 109 4.19 -14.41 -0.76
N GLY A 110 2.95 -13.96 -0.94
CA GLY A 110 2.39 -13.69 -2.27
C GLY A 110 2.03 -14.96 -3.07
N CYS A 111 1.64 -14.76 -4.32
CA CYS A 111 1.19 -15.86 -5.18
C CYS A 111 2.29 -16.80 -5.61
N GLU A 112 3.54 -16.37 -5.61
CA GLU A 112 4.69 -17.17 -6.03
C GLU A 112 4.98 -18.31 -5.06
N ALA A 113 4.79 -18.08 -3.76
CA ALA A 113 4.98 -19.09 -2.72
C ALA A 113 3.73 -19.96 -2.48
N CYS A 114 2.60 -19.62 -3.10
CA CYS A 114 1.36 -20.34 -2.95
C CYS A 114 1.31 -21.57 -3.85
N GLY A 115 1.18 -22.76 -3.25
CA GLY A 115 1.07 -24.04 -3.99
C GLY A 115 -0.25 -24.24 -4.74
N ASN A 116 -1.20 -23.33 -4.63
CA ASN A 116 -2.50 -23.44 -5.32
C ASN A 116 -2.42 -22.85 -6.74
N ALA A 117 -2.18 -23.71 -7.73
CA ALA A 117 -2.07 -23.32 -9.13
C ALA A 117 -3.43 -22.88 -9.75
N GLU A 118 -4.54 -23.35 -9.21
CA GLU A 118 -5.90 -23.08 -9.71
C GLU A 118 -6.60 -21.93 -8.96
N CYS A 119 -5.86 -21.12 -8.20
CA CYS A 119 -6.43 -20.02 -7.47
C CYS A 119 -6.92 -18.92 -8.43
N GLN A 120 -8.21 -18.59 -8.36
CA GLN A 120 -8.80 -17.51 -9.15
C GLN A 120 -8.22 -16.12 -8.86
N TYR A 121 -7.52 -15.96 -7.74
CA TYR A 121 -6.86 -14.71 -7.33
C TYR A 121 -5.35 -14.71 -7.57
N ARG A 122 -4.83 -15.74 -8.25
CA ARG A 122 -3.40 -15.83 -8.56
C ARG A 122 -2.98 -14.71 -9.51
N ARG A 123 -1.93 -14.02 -9.17
CA ARG A 123 -1.30 -12.98 -10.00
C ARG A 123 0.03 -13.46 -10.57
#